data_89b11aa456602f4ed0845fcf03cf7ece
#
_entry.id   89b11aa456602f4ed0845fcf03cf7ece
#
_cell.length_a   1.000
_cell.length_b   1.000
_cell.length_c   1.000
_cell.angle_alpha   90.00
_cell.angle_beta   90.00
_cell.angle_gamma   90.00
#
_symmetry.space_group_name_H-M   'P 1'
#
loop_
_entity.id
_entity.type
_entity.pdbx_description
1 polymer ?
#
loop_
_entity_poly.entity_id
_entity_poly.type
_entity_poly.pdbx_seq_one_letter_code
_entity_poly.pdbx_strand_id
1 'polypeptide(L)' 'MMTASIPAVEPRDASDDSAAFLSALGKRVREGRERRGLSRKALSIEARVSERYLAQLEAGVGNVSIVLLRRVAAALG' A
#
# COMPACT_ATOMS: atom_id res chain seq x y z
N MET A 1 18.85 -26.48 16.65
CA MET A 1 18.53 -26.21 16.30
C MET A 1 18.01 -25.80 15.57
N MET A 2 17.74 -25.50 15.39
CA MET A 2 17.29 -25.08 14.76
C MET A 2 16.86 -24.45 14.21
N THR A 3 16.87 -24.09 13.92
CA THR A 3 16.64 -23.43 13.46
C THR A 3 16.01 -23.16 12.74
N ALA A 4 15.65 -22.93 12.65
CA ALA A 4 15.05 -22.61 12.09
C ALA A 4 14.71 -22.17 11.27
N SER A 5 14.62 -22.29 11.10
CA SER A 5 14.52 -21.81 10.24
C SER A 5 13.51 -21.22 9.72
N ILE A 6 13.60 -20.25 9.59
CA ILE A 6 12.74 -19.52 9.03
C ILE A 6 12.54 -19.90 7.74
N PRO A 7 11.46 -20.23 7.40
CA PRO A 7 11.20 -20.61 6.15
C PRO A 7 11.42 -19.56 5.27
N ALA A 8 12.16 -19.82 4.44
CA ALA A 8 12.37 -18.90 3.51
C ALA A 8 11.19 -18.72 2.74
N VAL A 9 10.84 -17.58 2.61
CA VAL A 9 9.85 -17.25 1.72
C VAL A 9 10.38 -17.49 0.35
N GLU A 10 9.69 -18.16 -0.46
CA GLU A 10 10.11 -18.42 -1.81
C GLU A 10 10.01 -17.13 -2.58
N PRO A 11 11.11 -16.59 -3.03
CA PRO A 11 11.06 -15.27 -3.65
C PRO A 11 10.11 -15.16 -4.82
N ARG A 12 10.04 -16.15 -5.66
CA ARG A 12 9.16 -16.02 -6.82
C ARG A 12 7.70 -16.10 -6.42
N ASP A 13 7.38 -16.95 -5.45
CA ASP A 13 6.01 -17.04 -4.97
C ASP A 13 5.61 -15.77 -4.27
N ALA A 14 6.51 -15.24 -3.47
CA ALA A 14 6.26 -14.00 -2.77
C ALA A 14 6.06 -12.87 -3.76
N SER A 15 6.80 -12.87 -4.86
CA SER A 15 6.66 -11.84 -5.87
C SER A 15 5.29 -11.84 -6.49
N ASP A 16 4.78 -13.02 -6.86
CA ASP A 16 3.46 -13.12 -7.46
C ASP A 16 2.39 -12.72 -6.47
N ASP A 17 2.51 -13.18 -5.24
CA ASP A 17 1.55 -12.83 -4.20
C ASP A 17 1.62 -11.35 -3.90
N SER A 18 2.82 -10.79 -3.91
CA SER A 18 2.99 -9.38 -3.63
C SER A 18 2.34 -8.51 -4.69
N ALA A 19 2.46 -8.88 -5.95
CA ALA A 19 1.86 -8.11 -7.02
C ALA A 19 0.35 -8.09 -6.90
N ALA A 20 -0.26 -9.24 -6.63
CA ALA A 20 -1.70 -9.34 -6.45
C ALA A 20 -2.15 -8.56 -5.22
N PHE A 21 -1.39 -8.68 -4.14
CA PHE A 21 -1.69 -7.96 -2.92
C PHE A 21 -1.63 -6.45 -3.12
N LEU A 22 -0.58 -5.97 -3.76
CA LEU A 22 -0.42 -4.55 -4.00
C LEU A 22 -1.51 -4.00 -4.90
N SER A 23 -1.90 -4.75 -5.90
CA SER A 23 -2.98 -4.35 -6.78
C SER A 23 -4.29 -4.22 -6.01
N ALA A 24 -4.61 -5.20 -5.19
CA ALA A 24 -5.83 -5.17 -4.39
C ALA A 24 -5.79 -4.04 -3.37
N LEU A 25 -4.65 -3.85 -2.74
CA LEU A 25 -4.48 -2.77 -1.76
C LEU A 25 -4.67 -1.41 -2.43
N GLY A 26 -4.04 -1.21 -3.58
CA GLY A 26 -4.15 0.05 -4.31
C GLY A 26 -5.59 0.37 -4.67
N LYS A 27 -6.32 -0.65 -5.11
CA LYS A 27 -7.72 -0.48 -5.45
C LYS A 27 -8.54 -0.07 -4.23
N ARG A 28 -8.29 -0.68 -3.09
CA ARG A 28 -9.02 -0.35 -1.88
C ARG A 28 -8.72 1.07 -1.40
N VAL A 29 -7.48 1.49 -1.53
CA VAL A 29 -7.10 2.86 -1.18
C VAL A 29 -7.84 3.84 -2.09
N ARG A 30 -7.83 3.58 -3.37
CA ARG A 30 -8.50 4.44 -4.34
C ARG A 30 -10.00 4.53 -4.06
N GLU A 31 -10.63 3.40 -3.81
CA GLU A 31 -12.06 3.37 -3.53
C GLU A 31 -12.37 4.13 -2.24
N GLY A 32 -11.55 3.97 -1.21
CA GLY A 32 -11.74 4.69 0.02
C GLY A 32 -11.60 6.20 -0.17
N ARG A 33 -10.63 6.59 -0.98
CA ARG A 33 -10.43 8.01 -1.29
C ARG A 33 -11.64 8.56 -2.05
N GLU A 34 -12.11 7.82 -3.03
CA GLU A 34 -13.26 8.26 -3.83
C GLU A 34 -14.53 8.34 -3.01
N ARG A 35 -14.72 7.41 -2.09
CA ARG A 35 -15.89 7.46 -1.21
C ARG A 35 -15.89 8.71 -0.34
N ARG A 36 -14.72 9.22 0.00
CA ARG A 36 -14.64 10.45 0.76
C ARG A 36 -14.65 11.69 -0.12
N GLY A 37 -14.69 11.52 -1.44
CA GLY A 37 -14.68 12.63 -2.36
C GLY A 37 -13.39 13.39 -2.39
N LEU A 38 -12.28 12.73 -2.08
CA LEU A 38 -10.99 13.41 -2.03
C LEU A 38 -10.19 13.19 -3.31
N SER A 39 -9.50 14.26 -3.74
CA SER A 39 -8.49 14.11 -4.76
C SER A 39 -7.26 13.47 -4.14
N ARG A 40 -6.34 12.98 -4.97
CA ARG A 40 -5.08 12.47 -4.43
C ARG A 40 -4.32 13.57 -3.71
N LYS A 41 -4.36 14.79 -4.26
CA LYS A 41 -3.69 15.91 -3.60
C LYS A 41 -4.26 16.15 -2.21
N ALA A 42 -5.57 16.16 -2.09
CA ALA A 42 -6.20 16.39 -0.80
C ALA A 42 -5.86 15.28 0.19
N LEU A 43 -5.90 14.04 -0.27
CA LEU A 43 -5.55 12.93 0.61
C LEU A 43 -4.06 12.98 1.00
N SER A 44 -3.19 13.39 0.07
CA SER A 44 -1.77 13.46 0.38
C SER A 44 -1.50 14.44 1.50
N ILE A 45 -2.19 15.57 1.48
CA ILE A 45 -2.04 16.57 2.53
C ILE A 45 -2.57 16.02 3.85
N GLU A 46 -3.74 15.44 3.82
CA GLU A 46 -4.37 14.92 5.04
C GLU A 46 -3.55 13.78 5.66
N ALA A 47 -3.04 12.89 4.83
CA ALA A 47 -2.28 11.74 5.29
C ALA A 47 -0.80 12.03 5.51
N ARG A 48 -0.32 13.20 5.07
CA ARG A 48 1.08 13.58 5.17
C ARG A 48 1.98 12.63 4.39
N VAL A 49 1.57 12.34 3.18
CA VAL A 49 2.38 11.56 2.24
C VAL A 49 2.41 12.32 0.93
N SER A 50 3.34 11.97 0.06
CA SER A 50 3.42 12.67 -1.22
C SER A 50 2.34 12.19 -2.17
N GLU A 51 1.96 13.03 -3.11
CA GLU A 51 1.04 12.62 -4.17
C GLU A 51 1.63 11.48 -4.98
N ARG A 52 2.94 11.51 -5.19
CA ARG A 52 3.61 10.46 -5.94
C ARG A 52 3.46 9.12 -5.24
N TYR A 53 3.63 9.13 -3.91
CA TYR A 53 3.44 7.91 -3.13
C TYR A 53 2.03 7.37 -3.33
N LEU A 54 1.02 8.25 -3.23
CA LEU A 54 -0.36 7.84 -3.40
C LEU A 54 -0.63 7.30 -4.80
N ALA A 55 -0.08 7.95 -5.82
CA ALA A 55 -0.28 7.49 -7.18
C ALA A 55 0.29 6.08 -7.36
N GLN A 56 1.48 5.83 -6.81
CA GLN A 56 2.09 4.52 -6.89
C GLN A 56 1.33 3.49 -6.08
N LEU A 57 0.88 3.87 -4.89
CA LEU A 57 0.11 2.99 -4.04
C LEU A 57 -1.18 2.57 -4.72
N GLU A 58 -1.92 3.51 -5.28
CA GLU A 58 -3.18 3.21 -5.95
C GLU A 58 -2.98 2.39 -7.21
N ALA A 59 -1.84 2.55 -7.86
CA ALA A 59 -1.52 1.76 -9.04
C ALA A 59 -0.99 0.37 -8.70
N GLY A 60 -0.72 0.11 -7.44
CA GLY A 60 -0.21 -1.18 -7.01
C GLY A 60 1.24 -1.41 -7.36
N VAL A 61 2.01 -0.33 -7.48
CA VAL A 61 3.43 -0.44 -7.84
C VAL A 61 4.31 0.24 -6.81
N GLY A 62 5.57 -0.07 -6.86
CA GLY A 62 6.56 0.53 -5.99
C GLY A 62 6.63 -0.16 -4.64
N ASN A 63 7.40 0.44 -3.76
CA ASN A 63 7.56 -0.09 -2.41
C ASN A 63 6.58 0.59 -1.47
N VAL A 64 5.86 -0.21 -0.73
CA VAL A 64 4.90 0.32 0.21
C VAL A 64 5.56 0.42 1.57
N SER A 65 5.67 1.63 2.08
CA SER A 65 6.16 1.84 3.42
C SER A 65 5.00 1.59 4.39
N ILE A 66 5.23 0.75 5.37
CA ILE A 66 4.22 0.46 6.39
C ILE A 66 3.83 1.73 7.14
N VAL A 67 4.80 2.57 7.44
CA VAL A 67 4.53 3.81 8.17
C VAL A 67 3.65 4.74 7.34
N LEU A 68 3.98 4.89 6.06
CA LEU A 68 3.18 5.76 5.20
C LEU A 68 1.80 5.18 4.94
N LEU A 69 1.72 3.86 4.80
CA LEU A 69 0.44 3.21 4.60
C LEU A 69 -0.47 3.42 5.81
N ARG A 70 0.09 3.38 7.01
CA ARG A 70 -0.67 3.67 8.22
C ARG A 70 -1.29 5.06 8.18
N ARG A 71 -0.52 6.03 7.70
CA ARG A 71 -1.02 7.40 7.59
C ARG A 71 -2.20 7.49 6.64
N VAL A 72 -2.08 6.80 5.51
CA VAL A 72 -3.17 6.77 4.53
C VAL A 72 -4.40 6.10 5.11
N ALA A 73 -4.21 4.96 5.76
CA ALA A 73 -5.32 4.24 6.36
C ALA A 73 -6.03 5.07 7.42
N ALA A 74 -5.26 5.76 8.25
CA ALA A 74 -5.84 6.63 9.27
C ALA A 74 -6.63 7.78 8.66
N ALA A 75 -6.13 8.33 7.57
CA ALA A 75 -6.83 9.43 6.90
C ALA A 75 -8.11 8.98 6.23
N LEU A 76 -8.15 7.75 5.79
CA LEU A 76 -9.36 7.22 5.15
C LEU A 76 -10.42 6.77 6.14
N GLY A 77 -10.03 6.51 7.34
CA GLY A 77 -10.96 6.13 8.39
C GLY A 77 -11.10 4.62 8.59
#